data_aad42d140fe783ebbeb1f0e53a35c067
#
_entry.id   aad42d140fe783ebbeb1f0e53a35c067
#
_cell.length_a   1.000
_cell.length_b   1.000
_cell.length_c   1.000
_cell.angle_alpha   90.00
_cell.angle_beta   90.00
_cell.angle_gamma   90.00
#
_symmetry.space_group_name_H-M   'P 1'
#
loop_
_entity.id
_entity.type
_entity.pdbx_description
1 polymer ?
#
loop_
_entity_poly.entity_id
_entity_poly.type
_entity_poly.pdbx_seq_one_letter_code
_entity_poly.pdbx_strand_id
1 'polypeptide(L)'
;MKHRRRSKQQKLNSLPPPTPPATRAPCPMPRPSASPKSPPPATPPPEQGPEVVVPEDWALATDAISSDLSSPVVLVCGPSNSGKSTFTRLLLNKLLPSYGRVGYLDTDVGQPEFSPPGCLSLHIVDEAITDMRNPVLREADRCCFYGDISSKGDPESYLNSLFLLYTYFVEKYRCPGSEMLPLIVNTPGWVKGTGFDMLVEMLRYICPTIVVLIRTRMQRKNLPDGMFWLTGGETEPKVITIDAASRDSLSKSSLKRKDGGGMRERRLVEYFKQCFSSDISLATNKELAYALASLPPYEVPFSDVTVMHLHCEVPRTEIWHSVNATIVGLASSCDTPATAHAVPWCVGLGIVRGVDVQRGLLYVITPVDVQHLQSVDLLLQGLIEIPRSVLQVKGCESPYMSTNVRDKITGKDLYASNLNSPLSRQDDGDSDSGADTM
;
A
#
# COMPACT_ATOMS: atom_id res chain seq x y z
N MET A 1 -44.45 -1.32 -2.69
CA MET A 1 -43.31 -1.06 -1.83
C MET A 1 -42.82 0.39 -1.97
N LYS A 2 -43.57 1.39 -1.58
CA LYS A 2 -43.24 2.83 -1.70
C LYS A 2 -43.54 3.65 -0.43
N HIS A 3 -43.65 3.02 0.74
CA HIS A 3 -44.12 3.72 1.97
C HIS A 3 -43.15 3.71 3.17
N ARG A 4 -41.89 3.29 3.02
CA ARG A 4 -40.93 3.21 4.16
C ARG A 4 -39.77 4.21 4.13
N ARG A 5 -39.71 5.15 3.17
CA ARG A 5 -38.59 6.13 3.06
C ARG A 5 -38.88 7.54 3.60
N ARG A 6 -40.07 7.81 4.17
CA ARG A 6 -40.43 9.16 4.66
C ARG A 6 -40.35 9.39 6.18
N SER A 7 -39.98 8.40 7.00
CA SER A 7 -40.03 8.55 8.46
C SER A 7 -38.66 8.86 9.13
N LYS A 8 -37.54 8.82 8.40
CA LYS A 8 -36.20 9.13 8.98
C LYS A 8 -35.78 10.60 8.89
N GLN A 9 -36.45 11.43 8.11
CA GLN A 9 -36.06 12.83 7.90
C GLN A 9 -36.75 13.83 8.85
N GLN A 10 -37.69 13.40 9.66
CA GLN A 10 -38.49 14.30 10.53
C GLN A 10 -38.05 14.33 12.00
N LYS A 11 -37.00 13.58 12.42
CA LYS A 11 -36.54 13.56 13.82
C LYS A 11 -35.27 14.39 14.08
N LEU A 12 -34.69 15.09 13.08
CA LEU A 12 -33.47 15.88 13.26
C LEU A 12 -33.69 17.38 13.51
N ASN A 13 -34.90 17.88 13.59
CA ASN A 13 -35.18 19.34 13.66
C ASN A 13 -35.74 19.84 15.00
N SER A 14 -35.44 19.19 16.13
CA SER A 14 -35.93 19.68 17.44
C SER A 14 -34.89 19.61 18.54
N LEU A 15 -33.76 20.31 18.38
CA LEU A 15 -32.88 20.67 19.47
C LEU A 15 -32.67 22.20 19.48
N PRO A 16 -32.82 22.87 20.64
CA PRO A 16 -32.62 24.29 20.74
C PRO A 16 -31.12 24.66 20.68
N PRO A 17 -30.77 25.86 20.20
CA PRO A 17 -29.37 26.28 20.06
C PRO A 17 -28.70 26.49 21.43
N PRO A 18 -27.36 26.25 21.52
CA PRO A 18 -26.62 26.46 22.77
C PRO A 18 -26.44 27.94 23.06
N THR A 19 -26.62 28.31 24.33
CA THR A 19 -26.40 29.63 24.90
C THR A 19 -24.90 30.01 24.87
N PRO A 20 -24.56 31.25 24.54
CA PRO A 20 -23.16 31.72 24.54
C PRO A 20 -22.60 31.92 25.94
N PRO A 21 -21.29 31.65 26.17
CA PRO A 21 -20.68 31.83 27.47
C PRO A 21 -20.45 33.31 27.79
N ALA A 22 -20.62 33.65 29.07
CA ALA A 22 -20.50 34.97 29.65
C ALA A 22 -19.09 35.58 29.46
N THR A 23 -19.06 36.81 29.00
CA THR A 23 -17.87 37.66 28.86
C THR A 23 -17.27 38.01 30.22
N ARG A 24 -16.02 37.63 30.44
CA ARG A 24 -15.15 38.11 31.53
C ARG A 24 -14.40 39.34 31.04
N ALA A 25 -14.42 40.38 31.89
CA ALA A 25 -13.71 41.66 31.69
C ALA A 25 -12.16 41.47 31.66
N PRO A 26 -11.43 42.27 30.87
CA PRO A 26 -9.98 42.15 30.74
C PRO A 26 -9.21 42.79 31.89
N CYS A 27 -8.21 42.08 32.43
CA CYS A 27 -7.16 42.65 33.27
C CYS A 27 -6.18 43.49 32.47
N PRO A 28 -5.63 44.60 33.02
CA PRO A 28 -4.68 45.46 32.30
C PRO A 28 -3.29 44.82 32.22
N MET A 29 -2.74 44.80 31.00
CA MET A 29 -1.38 44.34 30.69
C MET A 29 -0.34 45.44 30.98
N PRO A 30 0.87 45.11 31.46
CA PRO A 30 1.99 46.05 31.51
C PRO A 30 2.63 46.18 30.11
N ARG A 31 2.99 47.42 29.75
CA ARG A 31 3.66 47.73 28.48
C ARG A 31 5.10 47.20 28.47
N PRO A 32 5.58 46.50 27.45
CA PRO A 32 7.00 46.24 27.27
C PRO A 32 7.65 47.38 26.46
N SER A 33 8.81 47.82 26.93
CA SER A 33 9.72 48.74 26.25
C SER A 33 10.32 48.04 25.02
N ALA A 34 10.16 48.68 23.85
CA ALA A 34 10.68 48.16 22.59
C ALA A 34 12.17 48.53 22.40
N SER A 35 13.02 47.51 22.28
CA SER A 35 14.30 47.62 21.59
C SER A 35 14.16 46.98 20.21
N PRO A 36 14.78 47.50 19.13
CA PRO A 36 14.65 46.92 17.80
C PRO A 36 15.38 45.56 17.73
N LYS A 37 14.62 44.50 17.53
CA LYS A 37 15.18 43.18 17.24
C LYS A 37 15.65 43.15 15.78
N SER A 38 16.91 42.75 15.58
CA SER A 38 17.46 42.36 14.28
C SER A 38 16.58 41.33 13.58
N PRO A 39 16.49 41.32 12.23
CA PRO A 39 15.68 40.34 11.49
C PRO A 39 16.19 38.91 11.76
N PRO A 40 15.30 37.92 11.81
CA PRO A 40 15.71 36.51 11.98
C PRO A 40 16.63 36.11 10.83
N PRO A 41 17.64 35.27 11.08
CA PRO A 41 18.51 34.76 10.01
C PRO A 41 17.64 34.05 8.97
N ALA A 42 17.95 34.31 7.69
CA ALA A 42 17.29 33.64 6.56
C ALA A 42 17.35 32.12 6.74
N THR A 43 16.22 31.48 6.66
CA THR A 43 16.14 30.02 6.62
C THR A 43 17.09 29.51 5.52
N PRO A 44 18.01 28.58 5.83
CA PRO A 44 18.85 27.99 4.80
C PRO A 44 17.95 27.35 3.74
N PRO A 45 18.32 27.41 2.45
CA PRO A 45 17.57 26.74 1.40
C PRO A 45 17.49 25.25 1.75
N PRO A 46 16.38 24.54 1.41
CA PRO A 46 16.24 23.11 1.70
C PRO A 46 17.46 22.41 1.13
N GLU A 47 18.14 21.63 1.97
CA GLU A 47 19.27 20.80 1.54
C GLU A 47 18.79 19.92 0.39
N GLN A 48 19.27 20.23 -0.80
CA GLN A 48 19.06 19.39 -1.97
C GLN A 48 19.75 18.05 -1.64
N GLY A 49 18.94 17.04 -1.31
CA GLY A 49 19.45 15.70 -1.08
C GLY A 49 20.24 15.24 -2.32
N PRO A 50 21.24 14.35 -2.16
CA PRO A 50 22.12 13.95 -3.25
C PRO A 50 21.27 13.50 -4.45
N GLU A 51 21.53 14.11 -5.60
CA GLU A 51 20.87 13.88 -6.87
C GLU A 51 20.87 12.39 -7.24
N VAL A 52 19.75 11.88 -7.75
CA VAL A 52 19.66 10.50 -8.21
C VAL A 52 20.41 10.42 -9.54
N VAL A 53 21.57 9.79 -9.53
CA VAL A 53 22.33 9.55 -10.77
C VAL A 53 21.58 8.53 -11.62
N VAL A 54 21.09 8.97 -12.76
CA VAL A 54 20.42 8.11 -13.76
C VAL A 54 21.48 7.49 -14.65
N PRO A 55 21.58 6.16 -14.76
CA PRO A 55 22.46 5.50 -15.71
C PRO A 55 22.11 5.88 -17.17
N GLU A 56 23.11 5.93 -18.04
CA GLU A 56 22.92 6.32 -19.45
C GLU A 56 21.98 5.36 -20.20
N ASP A 57 22.11 4.05 -19.97
CA ASP A 57 21.25 3.02 -20.54
C ASP A 57 19.77 3.19 -20.10
N TRP A 58 19.53 3.66 -18.88
CA TRP A 58 18.18 3.98 -18.42
C TRP A 58 17.59 5.21 -19.12
N ALA A 59 18.40 6.25 -19.30
CA ALA A 59 17.98 7.43 -20.04
C ALA A 59 17.63 7.08 -21.49
N LEU A 60 18.51 6.34 -22.17
CA LEU A 60 18.27 5.87 -23.54
C LEU A 60 17.01 4.99 -23.64
N ALA A 61 16.81 4.08 -22.67
CA ALA A 61 15.62 3.23 -22.66
C ALA A 61 14.33 4.05 -22.49
N THR A 62 14.31 5.03 -21.58
CA THR A 62 13.12 5.88 -21.39
C THR A 62 12.87 6.78 -22.60
N ASP A 63 13.91 7.28 -23.27
CA ASP A 63 13.80 8.04 -24.53
C ASP A 63 13.22 7.18 -25.65
N ALA A 64 13.71 5.95 -25.80
CA ALA A 64 13.23 4.99 -26.80
C ALA A 64 11.78 4.54 -26.58
N ILE A 65 11.29 4.56 -25.32
CA ILE A 65 9.90 4.26 -24.97
C ILE A 65 9.02 5.48 -25.22
N SER A 66 9.47 6.67 -24.81
CA SER A 66 8.68 7.91 -24.90
C SER A 66 8.53 8.44 -26.34
N SER A 67 9.45 8.05 -27.24
CA SER A 67 9.36 8.41 -28.67
C SER A 67 8.30 7.60 -29.42
N ASP A 68 7.80 6.51 -28.84
CA ASP A 68 6.72 5.71 -29.40
C ASP A 68 5.35 6.31 -29.00
N LEU A 69 4.72 7.02 -29.92
CA LEU A 69 3.44 7.70 -29.69
C LEU A 69 2.22 6.75 -29.68
N SER A 70 2.44 5.44 -29.68
CA SER A 70 1.37 4.43 -29.75
C SER A 70 0.69 4.13 -28.41
N SER A 71 0.89 4.93 -27.38
CA SER A 71 0.38 4.68 -25.99
C SER A 71 0.82 3.31 -25.48
N PRO A 72 2.11 3.13 -25.16
CA PRO A 72 2.66 1.82 -24.85
C PRO A 72 2.12 1.23 -23.54
N VAL A 73 2.02 -0.11 -23.48
CA VAL A 73 1.90 -0.89 -22.26
C VAL A 73 3.28 -1.43 -21.94
N VAL A 74 3.91 -0.89 -20.89
CA VAL A 74 5.29 -1.20 -20.51
C VAL A 74 5.31 -2.03 -19.24
N LEU A 75 5.79 -3.27 -19.32
CA LEU A 75 5.98 -4.11 -18.13
C LEU A 75 7.47 -4.13 -17.77
N VAL A 76 7.76 -3.78 -16.49
CA VAL A 76 9.15 -3.72 -15.98
C VAL A 76 9.39 -4.88 -15.03
N CYS A 77 10.32 -5.77 -15.37
CA CYS A 77 10.66 -6.94 -14.56
C CYS A 77 12.17 -7.12 -14.37
N GLY A 78 12.54 -7.92 -13.38
CA GLY A 78 13.92 -8.19 -12.99
C GLY A 78 14.05 -8.50 -11.51
N PRO A 79 15.26 -8.81 -11.01
CA PRO A 79 15.49 -9.23 -9.64
C PRO A 79 15.05 -8.22 -8.58
N SER A 80 14.86 -8.68 -7.35
CA SER A 80 14.64 -7.78 -6.21
C SER A 80 15.82 -6.81 -6.05
N ASN A 81 15.51 -5.56 -5.71
CA ASN A 81 16.50 -4.48 -5.54
C ASN A 81 17.32 -4.15 -6.81
N SER A 82 16.87 -4.49 -8.01
CA SER A 82 17.50 -4.12 -9.28
C SER A 82 17.23 -2.68 -9.72
N GLY A 83 16.30 -1.99 -9.05
CA GLY A 83 15.93 -0.60 -9.37
C GLY A 83 14.63 -0.46 -10.17
N LYS A 84 13.82 -1.52 -10.31
CA LYS A 84 12.53 -1.49 -11.04
C LYS A 84 11.69 -0.26 -10.71
N SER A 85 11.33 -0.08 -9.44
CA SER A 85 10.50 1.05 -9.01
C SER A 85 11.16 2.42 -9.26
N THR A 86 12.49 2.51 -9.25
CA THR A 86 13.17 3.75 -9.62
C THR A 86 13.09 4.01 -11.13
N PHE A 87 13.25 2.97 -11.93
CA PHE A 87 13.10 3.06 -13.38
C PHE A 87 11.66 3.39 -13.78
N THR A 88 10.66 2.77 -13.14
CA THR A 88 9.24 3.06 -13.43
C THR A 88 8.85 4.49 -13.10
N ARG A 89 9.40 5.09 -12.03
CA ARG A 89 9.22 6.53 -11.72
C ARG A 89 9.86 7.43 -12.77
N LEU A 90 11.07 7.09 -13.19
CA LEU A 90 11.77 7.83 -14.26
C LEU A 90 10.95 7.80 -15.54
N LEU A 91 10.49 6.62 -15.94
CA LEU A 91 9.66 6.43 -17.13
C LEU A 91 8.32 7.18 -17.01
N LEU A 92 7.67 7.13 -15.84
CA LEU A 92 6.44 7.87 -15.58
C LEU A 92 6.64 9.38 -15.82
N ASN A 93 7.68 9.96 -15.19
CA ASN A 93 8.00 11.38 -15.36
C ASN A 93 8.34 11.73 -16.82
N LYS A 94 8.87 10.76 -17.58
CA LYS A 94 9.20 10.94 -19.00
C LYS A 94 7.97 10.91 -19.92
N LEU A 95 6.97 10.07 -19.59
CA LEU A 95 5.74 9.95 -20.38
C LEU A 95 4.73 11.08 -20.09
N LEU A 96 4.68 11.60 -18.86
CA LEU A 96 3.72 12.62 -18.46
C LEU A 96 3.66 13.85 -19.37
N PRO A 97 4.78 14.45 -19.82
CA PRO A 97 4.73 15.62 -20.72
C PRO A 97 4.04 15.36 -22.06
N SER A 98 4.11 14.12 -22.55
CA SER A 98 3.55 13.76 -23.87
C SER A 98 2.09 13.31 -23.80
N TYR A 99 1.68 12.69 -22.68
CA TYR A 99 0.36 12.09 -22.54
C TYR A 99 -0.55 12.80 -21.53
N GLY A 100 -0.01 13.72 -20.72
CA GLY A 100 -0.75 14.40 -19.64
C GLY A 100 -1.11 13.49 -18.49
N ARG A 101 -1.52 12.23 -18.75
CA ARG A 101 -1.86 11.21 -17.76
C ARG A 101 -1.25 9.86 -18.13
N VAL A 102 -0.82 9.09 -17.12
CA VAL A 102 -0.19 7.78 -17.29
C VAL A 102 -0.81 6.79 -16.30
N GLY A 103 -1.25 5.63 -16.79
CA GLY A 103 -1.64 4.51 -15.94
C GLY A 103 -0.43 3.88 -15.26
N TYR A 104 -0.52 3.61 -13.96
CA TYR A 104 0.49 2.92 -13.19
C TYR A 104 -0.15 1.76 -12.44
N LEU A 105 0.09 0.53 -12.91
CA LEU A 105 -0.38 -0.70 -12.27
C LEU A 105 0.72 -1.23 -11.37
N ASP A 106 0.51 -1.12 -10.06
CA ASP A 106 1.44 -1.62 -9.07
C ASP A 106 1.04 -3.01 -8.60
N THR A 107 1.89 -3.98 -8.86
CA THR A 107 1.65 -5.38 -8.54
C THR A 107 2.55 -5.90 -7.43
N ASP A 108 3.41 -5.06 -6.83
CA ASP A 108 4.28 -5.45 -5.70
C ASP A 108 3.57 -5.26 -4.36
N VAL A 109 2.80 -6.27 -3.93
CA VAL A 109 2.08 -6.25 -2.63
C VAL A 109 3.01 -6.06 -1.42
N GLY A 110 4.29 -6.42 -1.56
CA GLY A 110 5.27 -6.32 -0.49
C GLY A 110 5.86 -4.93 -0.32
N GLN A 111 6.04 -4.19 -1.42
CA GLN A 111 6.63 -2.84 -1.42
C GLN A 111 5.98 -1.97 -2.50
N PRO A 112 4.67 -1.72 -2.40
CA PRO A 112 3.98 -0.91 -3.39
C PRO A 112 4.47 0.53 -3.39
N GLU A 113 4.35 1.17 -4.54
CA GLU A 113 4.90 2.50 -4.79
C GLU A 113 4.04 3.61 -4.18
N PHE A 114 2.72 3.57 -4.40
CA PHE A 114 1.79 4.63 -4.04
C PHE A 114 0.74 4.20 -3.03
N SER A 115 0.66 2.90 -2.71
CA SER A 115 -0.33 2.30 -1.82
C SER A 115 0.31 1.73 -0.55
N PRO A 116 -0.46 1.42 0.49
CA PRO A 116 0.04 0.66 1.63
C PRO A 116 0.34 -0.81 1.25
N PRO A 117 1.23 -1.49 2.02
CA PRO A 117 1.52 -2.92 1.82
C PRO A 117 0.27 -3.79 1.86
N GLY A 118 0.28 -4.87 1.09
CA GLY A 118 -0.85 -5.79 0.97
C GLY A 118 -1.85 -5.40 -0.10
N CYS A 119 -1.62 -4.32 -0.84
CA CYS A 119 -2.49 -3.85 -1.91
C CYS A 119 -1.86 -4.07 -3.29
N LEU A 120 -2.72 -4.44 -4.27
CA LEU A 120 -2.48 -4.20 -5.69
C LEU A 120 -3.30 -2.98 -6.07
N SER A 121 -2.74 -2.09 -6.89
CA SER A 121 -3.41 -0.81 -7.18
C SER A 121 -3.14 -0.31 -8.58
N LEU A 122 -4.16 0.31 -9.14
CA LEU A 122 -4.09 1.07 -10.36
C LEU A 122 -4.20 2.56 -10.04
N HIS A 123 -3.22 3.34 -10.46
CA HIS A 123 -3.21 4.79 -10.33
C HIS A 123 -3.23 5.44 -11.71
N ILE A 124 -3.97 6.52 -11.85
CA ILE A 124 -3.88 7.40 -13.00
C ILE A 124 -3.12 8.65 -12.54
N VAL A 125 -1.88 8.72 -12.95
CA VAL A 125 -0.94 9.76 -12.50
C VAL A 125 -0.90 10.87 -13.54
N ASP A 126 -1.12 12.10 -13.09
CA ASP A 126 -1.13 13.35 -13.89
C ASP A 126 -0.06 14.34 -13.44
N GLU A 127 0.58 14.09 -12.30
CA GLU A 127 1.65 14.93 -11.76
C GLU A 127 2.97 14.16 -11.64
N ALA A 128 4.06 14.84 -11.98
CA ALA A 128 5.41 14.27 -11.89
C ALA A 128 5.79 13.93 -10.43
N ILE A 129 6.54 12.83 -10.29
CA ILE A 129 7.12 12.42 -9.01
C ILE A 129 8.36 13.29 -8.76
N THR A 130 8.29 14.18 -7.77
CA THR A 130 9.39 15.09 -7.40
C THR A 130 10.39 14.42 -6.47
N ASP A 131 9.93 13.61 -5.49
CA ASP A 131 10.82 12.81 -4.64
C ASP A 131 11.00 11.41 -5.21
N MET A 132 12.09 11.24 -5.95
CA MET A 132 12.46 9.94 -6.54
C MET A 132 12.88 8.87 -5.52
N ARG A 133 12.97 9.20 -4.23
CA ARG A 133 13.39 8.26 -3.17
C ARG A 133 12.23 7.76 -2.32
N ASN A 134 11.30 8.66 -2.01
CA ASN A 134 10.16 8.38 -1.14
C ASN A 134 8.90 8.97 -1.79
N PRO A 135 8.31 8.28 -2.75
CA PRO A 135 7.09 8.75 -3.38
C PRO A 135 5.97 8.82 -2.35
N VAL A 136 5.18 9.86 -2.44
CA VAL A 136 4.04 10.10 -1.58
C VAL A 136 2.94 9.07 -1.90
N LEU A 137 2.23 8.62 -0.87
CA LEU A 137 1.01 7.83 -1.06
C LEU A 137 0.01 8.62 -1.89
N ARG A 138 -0.63 7.95 -2.85
CA ARG A 138 -1.63 8.54 -3.74
C ARG A 138 -2.91 7.73 -3.66
N GLU A 139 -4.03 8.40 -3.84
CA GLU A 139 -5.31 7.72 -4.04
C GLU A 139 -5.25 6.85 -5.30
N ALA A 140 -5.74 5.62 -5.20
CA ALA A 140 -5.82 4.71 -6.32
C ALA A 140 -7.13 4.93 -7.09
N ASP A 141 -7.09 4.86 -8.43
CA ASP A 141 -8.31 4.79 -9.23
C ASP A 141 -9.09 3.50 -8.94
N ARG A 142 -8.35 2.39 -8.73
CA ARG A 142 -8.88 1.12 -8.20
C ARG A 142 -7.80 0.40 -7.38
N CYS A 143 -8.24 -0.25 -6.32
CA CYS A 143 -7.38 -1.01 -5.43
C CYS A 143 -8.03 -2.36 -5.07
N CYS A 144 -7.21 -3.41 -5.01
CA CYS A 144 -7.55 -4.70 -4.43
C CYS A 144 -6.70 -4.93 -3.19
N PHE A 145 -7.33 -5.18 -2.05
CA PHE A 145 -6.61 -5.57 -0.85
C PHE A 145 -6.38 -7.08 -0.88
N TYR A 146 -5.16 -7.48 -1.27
CA TYR A 146 -4.74 -8.87 -1.22
C TYR A 146 -4.48 -9.36 0.21
N GLY A 147 -4.07 -8.45 1.10
CA GLY A 147 -3.97 -8.71 2.54
C GLY A 147 -2.71 -9.43 3.00
N ASP A 148 -1.75 -9.74 2.12
CA ASP A 148 -0.44 -10.30 2.47
C ASP A 148 0.67 -9.52 1.74
N ILE A 149 1.88 -9.56 2.31
CA ILE A 149 3.10 -8.99 1.71
C ILE A 149 3.76 -9.93 0.70
N SER A 150 3.26 -11.15 0.55
CA SER A 150 3.77 -12.20 -0.31
C SER A 150 2.65 -12.91 -1.04
N SER A 151 2.69 -12.90 -2.35
CA SER A 151 1.72 -13.62 -3.21
C SER A 151 1.90 -15.15 -3.24
N LYS A 152 2.91 -15.70 -2.54
CA LYS A 152 3.22 -17.14 -2.60
C LYS A 152 2.19 -18.01 -1.92
N GLY A 153 1.47 -17.48 -0.92
CA GLY A 153 0.46 -18.22 -0.16
C GLY A 153 -0.79 -18.52 -0.98
N ASP A 154 -1.18 -17.60 -1.85
CA ASP A 154 -2.36 -17.69 -2.71
C ASP A 154 -2.09 -17.02 -4.08
N PRO A 155 -1.35 -17.70 -4.98
CA PRO A 155 -1.04 -17.16 -6.30
C PRO A 155 -2.26 -16.90 -7.17
N GLU A 156 -3.32 -17.69 -7.02
CA GLU A 156 -4.55 -17.58 -7.80
C GLU A 156 -5.30 -16.29 -7.48
N SER A 157 -5.57 -16.01 -6.21
CA SER A 157 -6.22 -14.76 -5.79
C SER A 157 -5.39 -13.54 -6.16
N TYR A 158 -4.05 -13.65 -6.10
CA TYR A 158 -3.17 -12.58 -6.54
C TYR A 158 -3.31 -12.29 -8.04
N LEU A 159 -3.26 -13.32 -8.90
CA LEU A 159 -3.42 -13.15 -10.35
C LEU A 159 -4.83 -12.65 -10.71
N ASN A 160 -5.87 -13.16 -10.06
CA ASN A 160 -7.24 -12.70 -10.27
C ASN A 160 -7.39 -11.20 -9.95
N SER A 161 -6.80 -10.74 -8.84
CA SER A 161 -6.79 -9.30 -8.47
C SER A 161 -6.07 -8.44 -9.50
N LEU A 162 -4.93 -8.93 -10.00
CA LEU A 162 -4.15 -8.25 -11.02
C LEU A 162 -4.92 -8.17 -12.35
N PHE A 163 -5.49 -9.28 -12.80
CA PHE A 163 -6.23 -9.35 -14.05
C PHE A 163 -7.46 -8.48 -14.03
N LEU A 164 -8.15 -8.41 -12.89
CA LEU A 164 -9.27 -7.51 -12.68
C LEU A 164 -8.88 -6.04 -12.84
N LEU A 165 -7.77 -5.62 -12.20
CA LEU A 165 -7.25 -4.24 -12.31
C LEU A 165 -6.83 -3.90 -13.74
N TYR A 166 -6.18 -4.84 -14.43
CA TYR A 166 -5.77 -4.63 -15.82
C TYR A 166 -6.96 -4.56 -16.77
N THR A 167 -7.92 -5.47 -16.64
CA THR A 167 -9.18 -5.47 -17.42
C THR A 167 -9.92 -4.14 -17.22
N TYR A 168 -10.09 -3.69 -15.97
CA TYR A 168 -10.69 -2.39 -15.68
C TYR A 168 -9.94 -1.24 -16.36
N PHE A 169 -8.59 -1.25 -16.36
CA PHE A 169 -7.80 -0.24 -17.05
C PHE A 169 -8.07 -0.23 -18.56
N VAL A 170 -8.10 -1.41 -19.18
CA VAL A 170 -8.35 -1.55 -20.62
C VAL A 170 -9.75 -1.04 -20.98
N GLU A 171 -10.76 -1.49 -20.23
CA GLU A 171 -12.17 -1.12 -20.46
C GLU A 171 -12.42 0.38 -20.28
N LYS A 172 -11.79 1.01 -19.30
CA LYS A 172 -12.03 2.42 -18.99
C LYS A 172 -11.15 3.38 -19.79
N TYR A 173 -9.90 3.02 -20.04
CA TYR A 173 -8.88 3.94 -20.54
C TYR A 173 -8.29 3.55 -21.91
N ARG A 174 -8.68 2.40 -22.48
CA ARG A 174 -8.17 1.92 -23.76
C ARG A 174 -9.27 1.42 -24.71
N CYS A 175 -10.51 1.77 -24.47
CA CYS A 175 -11.60 1.45 -25.39
C CYS A 175 -11.60 2.39 -26.62
N PRO A 176 -12.17 1.95 -27.76
CA PRO A 176 -12.29 2.78 -28.97
C PRO A 176 -13.05 4.08 -28.67
N GLY A 177 -12.44 5.22 -29.04
CA GLY A 177 -13.02 6.55 -28.80
C GLY A 177 -12.66 7.19 -27.46
N SER A 178 -11.93 6.48 -26.58
CA SER A 178 -11.32 7.07 -25.40
C SER A 178 -9.90 7.58 -25.69
N GLU A 179 -9.39 8.44 -24.81
CA GLU A 179 -7.99 8.79 -24.81
C GLU A 179 -7.16 7.54 -24.43
N MET A 180 -6.37 7.04 -25.38
CA MET A 180 -5.56 5.84 -25.16
C MET A 180 -4.41 6.16 -24.20
N LEU A 181 -4.57 5.85 -22.90
CA LEU A 181 -3.52 6.10 -21.92
C LEU A 181 -2.39 5.05 -22.00
N PRO A 182 -1.11 5.46 -21.88
CA PRO A 182 -0.02 4.51 -21.65
C PRO A 182 -0.14 3.88 -20.26
N LEU A 183 0.37 2.64 -20.14
CA LEU A 183 0.40 1.92 -18.86
C LEU A 183 1.81 1.50 -18.51
N ILE A 184 2.22 1.74 -17.28
CA ILE A 184 3.42 1.18 -16.67
C ILE A 184 2.99 0.11 -15.66
N VAL A 185 3.52 -1.11 -15.81
CA VAL A 185 3.30 -2.22 -14.88
C VAL A 185 4.58 -2.44 -14.08
N ASN A 186 4.54 -2.14 -12.78
CA ASN A 186 5.62 -2.42 -11.83
C ASN A 186 5.44 -3.82 -11.26
N THR A 187 6.46 -4.69 -11.38
CA THR A 187 6.36 -6.07 -10.93
C THR A 187 7.22 -6.34 -9.69
N PRO A 188 6.86 -7.34 -8.86
CA PRO A 188 7.74 -7.88 -7.83
C PRO A 188 9.07 -8.41 -8.41
N GLY A 189 10.04 -8.61 -7.52
CA GLY A 189 11.37 -9.07 -7.92
C GLY A 189 11.48 -10.58 -8.16
N TRP A 190 10.55 -11.16 -8.90
CA TRP A 190 10.45 -12.60 -9.14
C TRP A 190 11.31 -13.05 -10.32
N VAL A 191 12.18 -14.02 -10.07
CA VAL A 191 13.06 -14.57 -11.11
C VAL A 191 13.11 -16.10 -11.09
N LYS A 192 12.47 -16.77 -10.12
CA LYS A 192 12.48 -18.23 -9.95
C LYS A 192 11.22 -18.75 -9.24
N GLY A 193 10.94 -20.04 -9.42
CA GLY A 193 9.85 -20.78 -8.76
C GLY A 193 8.49 -20.16 -9.03
N THR A 194 7.52 -20.32 -8.13
CA THR A 194 6.14 -19.83 -8.28
C THR A 194 6.05 -18.37 -8.68
N GLY A 195 6.95 -17.52 -8.18
CA GLY A 195 6.97 -16.11 -8.59
C GLY A 195 7.34 -15.91 -10.05
N PHE A 196 8.23 -16.75 -10.60
CA PHE A 196 8.54 -16.75 -12.03
C PHE A 196 7.34 -17.21 -12.86
N ASP A 197 6.66 -18.28 -12.42
CA ASP A 197 5.48 -18.79 -13.10
C ASP A 197 4.37 -17.73 -13.14
N MET A 198 4.13 -17.03 -12.03
CA MET A 198 3.19 -15.90 -11.98
C MET A 198 3.61 -14.77 -12.93
N LEU A 199 4.90 -14.44 -13.02
CA LEU A 199 5.38 -13.42 -13.97
C LEU A 199 5.12 -13.81 -15.42
N VAL A 200 5.27 -15.10 -15.76
CA VAL A 200 4.94 -15.63 -17.10
C VAL A 200 3.45 -15.46 -17.40
N GLU A 201 2.58 -15.79 -16.44
CA GLU A 201 1.13 -15.61 -16.61
C GLU A 201 0.74 -14.13 -16.72
N MET A 202 1.38 -13.25 -15.95
CA MET A 202 1.19 -11.80 -16.08
C MET A 202 1.57 -11.30 -17.48
N LEU A 203 2.73 -11.71 -18.00
CA LEU A 203 3.20 -11.32 -19.32
C LEU A 203 2.26 -11.81 -20.43
N ARG A 204 1.74 -13.03 -20.31
CA ARG A 204 0.77 -13.60 -21.25
C ARG A 204 -0.57 -12.90 -21.22
N TYR A 205 -1.09 -12.59 -20.03
CA TYR A 205 -2.40 -11.94 -19.89
C TYR A 205 -2.37 -10.47 -20.32
N ILE A 206 -1.36 -9.72 -19.88
CA ILE A 206 -1.23 -8.28 -20.17
C ILE A 206 -0.86 -8.04 -21.63
N CYS A 207 -0.14 -8.95 -22.29
CA CYS A 207 0.37 -8.78 -23.63
C CYS A 207 1.03 -7.40 -23.84
N PRO A 208 2.07 -7.04 -23.04
CA PRO A 208 2.66 -5.72 -23.10
C PRO A 208 3.27 -5.42 -24.46
N THR A 209 3.22 -4.16 -24.92
CA THR A 209 3.89 -3.75 -26.16
C THR A 209 5.40 -3.63 -25.98
N ILE A 210 5.83 -3.33 -24.76
CA ILE A 210 7.25 -3.21 -24.39
C ILE A 210 7.51 -3.95 -23.07
N VAL A 211 8.55 -4.76 -23.04
CA VAL A 211 9.06 -5.41 -21.81
C VAL A 211 10.44 -4.89 -21.49
N VAL A 212 10.62 -4.31 -20.31
CA VAL A 212 11.91 -3.85 -19.79
C VAL A 212 12.47 -4.89 -18.83
N LEU A 213 13.59 -5.50 -19.22
CA LEU A 213 14.33 -6.49 -18.42
C LEU A 213 15.50 -5.81 -17.71
N ILE A 214 15.42 -5.67 -16.38
CA ILE A 214 16.55 -5.15 -15.60
C ILE A 214 17.42 -6.31 -15.16
N ARG A 215 18.73 -6.28 -15.49
CA ARG A 215 19.71 -7.31 -15.21
C ARG A 215 20.72 -6.90 -14.17
N THR A 216 21.15 -7.83 -13.37
CA THR A 216 22.23 -7.66 -12.42
C THR A 216 23.50 -8.38 -12.92
N ARG A 217 24.67 -8.00 -12.43
CA ARG A 217 25.94 -8.67 -12.74
C ARG A 217 25.93 -10.17 -12.39
N MET A 218 25.06 -10.60 -11.47
CA MET A 218 24.93 -12.01 -11.08
C MET A 218 23.95 -12.73 -12.00
N GLN A 219 24.44 -13.40 -13.04
CA GLN A 219 23.62 -14.12 -14.04
C GLN A 219 22.55 -15.05 -13.41
N ARG A 220 22.91 -15.81 -12.38
CA ARG A 220 22.00 -16.73 -11.70
C ARG A 220 20.78 -16.07 -11.03
N LYS A 221 20.80 -14.73 -10.87
CA LYS A 221 19.70 -13.93 -10.30
C LYS A 221 18.83 -13.28 -11.36
N ASN A 222 19.20 -13.36 -12.62
CA ASN A 222 18.47 -12.76 -13.72
C ASN A 222 17.37 -13.70 -14.23
N LEU A 223 16.41 -13.12 -14.92
CA LEU A 223 15.42 -13.84 -15.73
C LEU A 223 16.13 -14.52 -16.92
N PRO A 224 15.52 -15.59 -17.49
CA PRO A 224 16.04 -16.21 -18.71
C PRO A 224 16.19 -15.20 -19.85
N ASP A 225 17.04 -15.57 -20.82
CA ASP A 225 17.19 -14.78 -22.05
C ASP A 225 16.02 -15.01 -22.99
N GLY A 226 15.74 -14.02 -23.83
CA GLY A 226 14.71 -14.09 -24.85
C GLY A 226 13.30 -13.88 -24.30
N MET A 227 12.31 -14.25 -25.11
CA MET A 227 10.88 -14.06 -24.81
C MET A 227 10.31 -15.36 -24.20
N PHE A 228 10.79 -15.72 -23.01
CA PHE A 228 10.51 -16.98 -22.32
C PHE A 228 9.01 -17.22 -21.97
N TRP A 229 8.16 -16.23 -22.15
CA TRP A 229 6.70 -16.32 -21.92
C TRP A 229 5.90 -16.61 -23.20
N LEU A 230 6.47 -16.47 -24.41
CA LEU A 230 5.78 -16.71 -25.65
C LEU A 230 5.81 -18.21 -26.03
N THR A 231 4.70 -18.71 -26.51
CA THR A 231 4.53 -20.11 -26.95
C THR A 231 4.53 -20.27 -28.47
N GLY A 232 4.60 -19.16 -29.20
CA GLY A 232 4.65 -19.13 -30.67
C GLY A 232 3.34 -18.63 -31.31
N GLY A 233 3.46 -17.81 -32.36
CA GLY A 233 2.31 -17.23 -33.06
C GLY A 233 1.69 -15.98 -32.44
N GLU A 234 2.21 -15.52 -31.30
CA GLU A 234 1.79 -14.30 -30.62
C GLU A 234 2.55 -13.08 -31.16
N THR A 235 1.98 -11.88 -30.97
CA THR A 235 2.68 -10.65 -31.35
C THR A 235 3.87 -10.43 -30.42
N GLU A 236 5.06 -10.32 -30.99
CA GLU A 236 6.30 -10.12 -30.23
C GLU A 236 6.38 -8.69 -29.69
N PRO A 237 6.51 -8.49 -28.36
CA PRO A 237 6.75 -7.17 -27.79
C PRO A 237 8.18 -6.70 -28.05
N LYS A 238 8.40 -5.38 -28.02
CA LYS A 238 9.75 -4.82 -27.98
C LYS A 238 10.40 -5.12 -26.64
N VAL A 239 11.51 -5.85 -26.61
CA VAL A 239 12.27 -6.14 -25.39
C VAL A 239 13.45 -5.18 -25.27
N ILE A 240 13.52 -4.46 -24.14
CA ILE A 240 14.62 -3.55 -23.81
C ILE A 240 15.33 -4.10 -22.58
N THR A 241 16.62 -4.36 -22.68
CA THR A 241 17.43 -4.84 -21.56
C THR A 241 18.31 -3.70 -21.06
N ILE A 242 18.29 -3.47 -19.74
CA ILE A 242 19.10 -2.46 -19.04
C ILE A 242 19.78 -3.08 -17.83
N ASP A 243 20.88 -2.50 -17.40
CA ASP A 243 21.62 -2.94 -16.23
C ASP A 243 21.04 -2.34 -14.94
N ALA A 244 21.07 -3.11 -13.86
CA ALA A 244 20.74 -2.60 -12.52
C ALA A 244 21.72 -1.49 -12.13
N ALA A 245 21.19 -0.36 -11.65
CA ALA A 245 22.03 0.77 -11.24
C ALA A 245 23.08 0.34 -10.21
N SER A 246 24.36 0.58 -10.54
CA SER A 246 25.48 0.22 -9.68
C SER A 246 25.49 1.08 -8.42
N ARG A 247 25.52 0.47 -7.26
CA ARG A 247 25.69 1.15 -5.96
C ARG A 247 27.14 1.51 -5.65
N ASP A 248 28.08 1.11 -6.50
CA ASP A 248 29.52 1.13 -6.20
C ASP A 248 30.18 2.51 -6.31
N SER A 249 29.49 3.53 -6.81
CA SER A 249 30.09 4.85 -7.03
C SER A 249 29.81 5.91 -5.95
N LEU A 250 28.98 5.63 -4.95
CA LEU A 250 28.65 6.61 -3.93
C LEU A 250 28.82 6.07 -2.51
N SER A 251 29.99 6.39 -1.95
CA SER A 251 30.33 6.39 -0.53
C SER A 251 30.31 5.04 0.21
N LYS A 252 31.48 4.70 0.76
CA LYS A 252 31.71 3.72 1.85
C LYS A 252 31.03 4.08 3.18
N SER A 253 30.05 4.98 3.18
CA SER A 253 29.19 5.18 4.34
C SER A 253 28.23 4.01 4.41
N SER A 254 28.24 3.34 5.53
CA SER A 254 27.39 2.20 5.94
C SER A 254 25.90 2.47 5.75
N LEU A 255 25.42 2.54 4.51
CA LEU A 255 24.01 2.48 4.21
C LEU A 255 23.56 1.07 4.59
N LYS A 256 23.04 0.94 5.82
CA LYS A 256 22.28 -0.22 6.27
C LYS A 256 21.42 -0.70 5.11
N ARG A 257 21.52 -1.98 4.77
CA ARG A 257 20.61 -2.66 3.85
C ARG A 257 19.22 -2.15 4.19
N LYS A 258 18.50 -1.55 3.21
CA LYS A 258 17.10 -1.14 3.44
C LYS A 258 16.36 -2.40 3.88
N ASP A 259 16.01 -2.45 5.15
CA ASP A 259 15.22 -3.54 5.69
C ASP A 259 13.80 -3.42 5.11
N GLY A 260 13.39 -4.43 4.34
CA GLY A 260 12.06 -4.43 3.73
C GLY A 260 10.94 -4.32 4.77
N GLY A 261 11.15 -4.86 5.98
CA GLY A 261 10.22 -4.73 7.10
C GLY A 261 10.04 -3.28 7.52
N GLY A 262 11.14 -2.58 7.75
CA GLY A 262 11.10 -1.16 8.14
C GLY A 262 10.52 -0.24 7.07
N MET A 263 10.65 -0.60 5.79
CA MET A 263 10.01 0.18 4.71
C MET A 263 8.48 -0.01 4.71
N ARG A 264 8.00 -1.23 4.90
CA ARG A 264 6.56 -1.53 5.00
C ARG A 264 5.93 -0.85 6.21
N GLU A 265 6.60 -0.96 7.38
CA GLU A 265 6.16 -0.27 8.59
C GLU A 265 6.03 1.24 8.37
N ARG A 266 7.04 1.87 7.73
CA ARG A 266 6.99 3.29 7.39
C ARG A 266 5.80 3.63 6.49
N ARG A 267 5.50 2.81 5.48
CA ARG A 267 4.34 3.03 4.59
C ARG A 267 3.01 2.99 5.33
N LEU A 268 2.83 2.02 6.23
CA LEU A 268 1.64 1.95 7.06
C LEU A 268 1.53 3.16 8.01
N VAL A 269 2.65 3.56 8.61
CA VAL A 269 2.73 4.76 9.45
C VAL A 269 2.34 6.01 8.65
N GLU A 270 2.89 6.20 7.45
CA GLU A 270 2.55 7.31 6.57
C GLU A 270 1.08 7.27 6.14
N TYR A 271 0.52 6.09 5.90
CA TYR A 271 -0.89 5.93 5.57
C TYR A 271 -1.80 6.37 6.71
N PHE A 272 -1.56 5.89 7.93
CA PHE A 272 -2.40 6.27 9.08
C PHE A 272 -2.13 7.68 9.62
N LYS A 273 -1.02 8.33 9.24
CA LYS A 273 -0.85 9.77 9.47
C LYS A 273 -1.89 10.61 8.74
N GLN A 274 -2.43 10.13 7.63
CA GLN A 274 -3.49 10.81 6.87
C GLN A 274 -4.83 10.89 7.63
N CYS A 275 -4.99 10.20 8.77
CA CYS A 275 -6.11 10.41 9.69
C CYS A 275 -6.11 11.81 10.32
N PHE A 276 -5.03 12.58 10.19
CA PHE A 276 -4.84 13.88 10.81
C PHE A 276 -4.59 14.94 9.75
N SER A 277 -5.02 16.17 10.02
CA SER A 277 -4.74 17.30 9.13
C SER A 277 -3.23 17.57 9.06
N SER A 278 -2.77 18.12 7.95
CA SER A 278 -1.36 18.49 7.72
C SER A 278 -0.79 19.50 8.73
N ASP A 279 -1.66 20.23 9.45
CA ASP A 279 -1.27 21.19 10.45
C ASP A 279 -0.74 20.55 11.75
N ILE A 280 -1.04 19.25 11.95
CA ILE A 280 -0.58 18.50 13.12
C ILE A 280 0.78 17.89 12.82
N SER A 281 1.83 18.41 13.44
CA SER A 281 3.17 17.85 13.33
C SER A 281 3.29 16.55 14.14
N LEU A 282 3.31 15.42 13.43
CA LEU A 282 3.56 14.08 13.98
C LEU A 282 4.95 13.61 13.54
N ALA A 283 5.98 14.14 14.20
CA ALA A 283 7.37 13.89 13.80
C ALA A 283 7.85 12.48 14.16
N THR A 284 7.28 11.87 15.19
CA THR A 284 7.70 10.55 15.69
C THR A 284 6.56 9.53 15.67
N ASN A 285 6.89 8.24 15.55
CA ASN A 285 5.91 7.15 15.63
C ASN A 285 5.20 7.13 17.00
N LYS A 286 5.86 7.62 18.05
CA LYS A 286 5.27 7.71 19.40
C LYS A 286 4.17 8.76 19.43
N GLU A 287 4.39 9.92 18.82
CA GLU A 287 3.36 10.97 18.70
C GLU A 287 2.17 10.49 17.88
N LEU A 288 2.42 9.78 16.77
CA LEU A 288 1.36 9.15 16.00
C LEU A 288 0.57 8.12 16.82
N ALA A 289 1.26 7.28 17.58
CA ALA A 289 0.61 6.29 18.43
C ALA A 289 -0.32 6.93 19.47
N TYR A 290 0.13 8.03 20.12
CA TYR A 290 -0.71 8.80 21.05
C TYR A 290 -1.88 9.48 20.33
N ALA A 291 -1.65 10.06 19.16
CA ALA A 291 -2.68 10.72 18.38
C ALA A 291 -3.76 9.72 17.94
N LEU A 292 -3.36 8.57 17.37
CA LEU A 292 -4.28 7.49 17.01
C LEU A 292 -5.03 6.96 18.24
N ALA A 293 -4.35 6.86 19.40
CA ALA A 293 -4.97 6.45 20.65
C ALA A 293 -6.05 7.43 21.12
N SER A 294 -5.94 8.68 20.80
CA SER A 294 -6.86 9.74 21.21
C SER A 294 -7.94 10.06 20.17
N LEU A 295 -7.77 9.54 18.94
CA LEU A 295 -8.72 9.79 17.86
C LEU A 295 -10.04 9.04 18.13
N PRO A 296 -11.21 9.72 18.08
CA PRO A 296 -12.49 9.04 18.16
C PRO A 296 -12.65 8.09 16.96
N PRO A 297 -12.89 6.79 17.21
CA PRO A 297 -13.11 5.84 16.12
C PRO A 297 -14.52 5.96 15.54
N TYR A 298 -14.70 5.45 14.34
CA TYR A 298 -16.02 5.20 13.80
C TYR A 298 -16.68 4.02 14.54
N GLU A 299 -17.91 4.19 15.02
CA GLU A 299 -18.71 3.12 15.59
C GLU A 299 -19.48 2.43 14.45
N VAL A 300 -19.18 1.16 14.19
CA VAL A 300 -19.76 0.39 13.09
C VAL A 300 -20.55 -0.78 13.66
N PRO A 301 -21.88 -0.82 13.49
CA PRO A 301 -22.69 -1.96 13.91
C PRO A 301 -22.33 -3.24 13.14
N PHE A 302 -22.34 -4.39 13.81
CA PHE A 302 -22.12 -5.69 13.15
C PHE A 302 -23.13 -5.97 12.03
N SER A 303 -24.34 -5.38 12.12
CA SER A 303 -25.38 -5.51 11.09
C SER A 303 -25.04 -4.82 9.78
N ASP A 304 -24.14 -3.86 9.81
CA ASP A 304 -23.86 -2.98 8.67
C ASP A 304 -22.65 -3.47 7.84
N VAL A 305 -21.89 -4.45 8.36
CA VAL A 305 -20.71 -4.98 7.70
C VAL A 305 -20.60 -6.50 7.78
N THR A 306 -19.97 -7.09 6.78
CA THR A 306 -19.58 -8.49 6.74
C THR A 306 -18.06 -8.59 6.81
N VAL A 307 -17.51 -9.63 7.45
CA VAL A 307 -16.07 -9.89 7.49
C VAL A 307 -15.73 -11.03 6.53
N MET A 308 -14.78 -10.78 5.64
CA MET A 308 -14.19 -11.78 4.76
C MET A 308 -12.72 -12.01 5.13
N HIS A 309 -12.38 -13.25 5.47
CA HIS A 309 -11.01 -13.67 5.72
C HIS A 309 -10.36 -14.13 4.41
N LEU A 310 -9.23 -13.52 4.04
CA LEU A 310 -8.62 -13.73 2.71
C LEU A 310 -7.72 -14.97 2.64
N HIS A 311 -7.05 -15.33 3.75
CA HIS A 311 -6.01 -16.37 3.74
C HIS A 311 -6.23 -17.47 4.78
N CYS A 312 -7.36 -17.47 5.46
CA CYS A 312 -7.69 -18.48 6.46
C CYS A 312 -9.21 -18.62 6.61
N GLU A 313 -9.63 -19.77 7.10
CA GLU A 313 -10.99 -19.98 7.53
C GLU A 313 -11.12 -19.71 9.03
N VAL A 314 -12.14 -18.98 9.42
CA VAL A 314 -12.41 -18.65 10.83
C VAL A 314 -13.79 -19.16 11.20
N PRO A 315 -13.95 -19.90 12.34
CA PRO A 315 -15.24 -20.30 12.84
C PRO A 315 -16.19 -19.11 13.03
N ARG A 316 -17.47 -19.28 12.71
CA ARG A 316 -18.47 -18.19 12.79
C ARG A 316 -18.55 -17.52 14.15
N THR A 317 -18.28 -18.25 15.24
CA THR A 317 -18.27 -17.75 16.62
C THR A 317 -17.08 -16.83 16.90
N GLU A 318 -16.00 -16.93 16.10
CA GLU A 318 -14.74 -16.23 16.33
C GLU A 318 -14.52 -15.06 15.37
N ILE A 319 -15.41 -14.87 14.38
CA ILE A 319 -15.25 -13.85 13.32
C ILE A 319 -14.99 -12.46 13.92
N TRP A 320 -15.79 -12.04 14.89
CA TRP A 320 -15.63 -10.72 15.51
C TRP A 320 -14.40 -10.60 16.38
N HIS A 321 -14.01 -11.69 17.05
CA HIS A 321 -12.77 -11.71 17.83
C HIS A 321 -11.52 -11.67 16.96
N SER A 322 -11.57 -12.30 15.77
CA SER A 322 -10.42 -12.38 14.87
C SER A 322 -10.01 -11.03 14.28
N VAL A 323 -10.96 -10.11 14.09
CA VAL A 323 -10.66 -8.77 13.53
C VAL A 323 -10.19 -7.77 14.60
N ASN A 324 -10.26 -8.11 15.88
CA ASN A 324 -9.87 -7.20 16.95
C ASN A 324 -8.37 -6.88 16.91
N ALA A 325 -8.04 -5.60 16.94
CA ALA A 325 -6.67 -5.09 16.85
C ALA A 325 -5.93 -5.53 15.55
N THR A 326 -6.63 -5.51 14.41
CA THR A 326 -6.07 -5.85 13.11
C THR A 326 -6.21 -4.70 12.11
N ILE A 327 -5.45 -4.77 11.01
CA ILE A 327 -5.68 -3.96 9.81
C ILE A 327 -6.63 -4.73 8.90
N VAL A 328 -7.65 -4.04 8.42
CA VAL A 328 -8.62 -4.56 7.45
C VAL A 328 -8.68 -3.69 6.21
N GLY A 329 -8.93 -4.29 5.06
CA GLY A 329 -9.34 -3.57 3.86
C GLY A 329 -10.83 -3.19 3.98
N LEU A 330 -11.16 -1.96 3.64
CA LEU A 330 -12.53 -1.44 3.60
C LEU A 330 -13.05 -1.56 2.16
N ALA A 331 -14.11 -2.35 1.95
CA ALA A 331 -14.58 -2.69 0.61
C ALA A 331 -16.11 -2.59 0.49
N SER A 332 -16.59 -2.59 -0.74
CA SER A 332 -18.02 -2.61 -1.06
C SER A 332 -18.38 -3.89 -1.81
N SER A 333 -19.43 -4.56 -1.36
CA SER A 333 -20.00 -5.73 -2.05
C SER A 333 -20.77 -5.36 -3.31
N CYS A 334 -21.34 -4.15 -3.36
CA CYS A 334 -22.15 -3.68 -4.48
C CYS A 334 -21.34 -3.44 -5.76
N ASP A 335 -20.06 -3.09 -5.63
CA ASP A 335 -19.15 -2.81 -6.75
C ASP A 335 -18.38 -4.07 -7.19
N THR A 336 -18.65 -5.21 -6.55
CA THR A 336 -17.97 -6.48 -6.85
C THR A 336 -18.51 -7.05 -8.17
N PRO A 337 -17.67 -7.37 -9.16
CA PRO A 337 -18.11 -8.02 -10.39
C PRO A 337 -18.86 -9.32 -10.08
N ALA A 338 -19.96 -9.59 -10.77
CA ALA A 338 -20.84 -10.74 -10.53
C ALA A 338 -20.25 -12.09 -10.96
N THR A 339 -18.95 -12.30 -10.82
CA THR A 339 -18.24 -13.54 -11.16
C THR A 339 -17.95 -14.37 -9.91
N ALA A 340 -17.86 -15.68 -10.05
CA ALA A 340 -17.65 -16.62 -8.92
C ALA A 340 -16.34 -16.40 -8.12
N HIS A 341 -15.40 -15.67 -8.67
CA HIS A 341 -14.10 -15.30 -8.05
C HIS A 341 -13.90 -13.79 -7.96
N ALA A 342 -15.00 -13.05 -7.77
CA ALA A 342 -14.96 -11.60 -7.75
C ALA A 342 -14.17 -11.07 -6.55
N VAL A 343 -13.11 -10.34 -6.84
CA VAL A 343 -12.33 -9.62 -5.82
C VAL A 343 -13.01 -8.28 -5.56
N PRO A 344 -13.41 -7.97 -4.31
CA PRO A 344 -14.06 -6.71 -4.02
C PRO A 344 -13.09 -5.54 -4.13
N TRP A 345 -13.59 -4.40 -4.63
CA TRP A 345 -12.82 -3.16 -4.67
C TRP A 345 -12.62 -2.61 -3.26
N CYS A 346 -11.37 -2.35 -2.92
CA CYS A 346 -10.98 -1.78 -1.65
C CYS A 346 -10.83 -0.26 -1.77
N VAL A 347 -11.52 0.50 -0.93
CA VAL A 347 -11.43 1.97 -0.90
C VAL A 347 -10.31 2.47 0.01
N GLY A 348 -9.76 1.62 0.87
CA GLY A 348 -8.65 1.94 1.76
C GLY A 348 -8.54 0.98 2.93
N LEU A 349 -7.66 1.28 3.87
CA LEU A 349 -7.41 0.44 5.04
C LEU A 349 -7.98 1.08 6.31
N GLY A 350 -8.42 0.23 7.24
CA GLY A 350 -8.82 0.62 8.59
C GLY A 350 -8.10 -0.19 9.65
N ILE A 351 -7.92 0.39 10.83
CA ILE A 351 -7.53 -0.33 12.05
C ILE A 351 -8.81 -0.61 12.84
N VAL A 352 -9.13 -1.89 13.04
CA VAL A 352 -10.15 -2.28 14.01
C VAL A 352 -9.53 -2.16 15.39
N ARG A 353 -9.81 -1.04 16.04
CA ARG A 353 -9.24 -0.70 17.32
C ARG A 353 -9.79 -1.52 18.47
N GLY A 354 -11.05 -1.92 18.37
CA GLY A 354 -11.74 -2.70 19.38
C GLY A 354 -13.02 -3.30 18.83
N VAL A 355 -13.47 -4.34 19.52
CA VAL A 355 -14.71 -5.06 19.24
C VAL A 355 -15.52 -5.15 20.52
N ASP A 356 -16.72 -4.62 20.54
CA ASP A 356 -17.68 -4.76 21.63
C ASP A 356 -18.77 -5.76 21.24
N VAL A 357 -18.55 -7.03 21.57
CA VAL A 357 -19.48 -8.11 21.21
C VAL A 357 -20.83 -7.96 21.92
N GLN A 358 -20.86 -7.36 23.14
CA GLN A 358 -22.11 -7.19 23.90
C GLN A 358 -23.00 -6.13 23.24
N ARG A 359 -22.41 -5.04 22.74
CA ARG A 359 -23.12 -3.98 22.03
C ARG A 359 -23.27 -4.24 20.56
N GLY A 360 -22.59 -5.25 20.00
CA GLY A 360 -22.55 -5.54 18.56
C GLY A 360 -21.89 -4.43 17.75
N LEU A 361 -20.78 -3.86 18.24
CA LEU A 361 -20.10 -2.72 17.63
C LEU A 361 -18.63 -3.02 17.35
N LEU A 362 -18.13 -2.50 16.22
CA LEU A 362 -16.72 -2.35 15.89
C LEU A 362 -16.30 -0.88 16.04
N TYR A 363 -15.08 -0.67 16.45
CA TYR A 363 -14.46 0.65 16.53
C TYR A 363 -13.32 0.72 15.52
N VAL A 364 -13.51 1.50 14.44
CA VAL A 364 -12.60 1.54 13.29
C VAL A 364 -11.95 2.91 13.17
N ILE A 365 -10.63 2.94 12.97
CA ILE A 365 -9.86 4.14 12.63
C ILE A 365 -9.39 4.02 11.18
N THR A 366 -9.65 5.02 10.37
CA THR A 366 -9.24 5.03 8.95
C THR A 366 -9.05 6.47 8.47
N PRO A 367 -8.13 6.72 7.52
CA PRO A 367 -8.02 8.00 6.83
C PRO A 367 -9.00 8.14 5.64
N VAL A 368 -9.77 7.10 5.32
CA VAL A 368 -10.72 7.11 4.21
C VAL A 368 -11.81 8.16 4.44
N ASP A 369 -12.10 8.94 3.41
CA ASP A 369 -13.14 9.97 3.46
C ASP A 369 -14.52 9.39 3.78
N VAL A 370 -15.33 10.14 4.54
CA VAL A 370 -16.67 9.75 4.97
C VAL A 370 -17.58 9.41 3.79
N GLN A 371 -17.41 10.06 2.64
CA GLN A 371 -18.22 9.78 1.45
C GLN A 371 -17.99 8.37 0.93
N HIS A 372 -16.73 7.91 0.90
CA HIS A 372 -16.37 6.54 0.51
C HIS A 372 -16.79 5.52 1.57
N LEU A 373 -16.72 5.88 2.86
CA LEU A 373 -17.14 4.99 3.95
C LEU A 373 -18.66 4.64 3.91
N GLN A 374 -19.49 5.48 3.31
CA GLN A 374 -20.93 5.20 3.20
C GLN A 374 -21.26 3.98 2.33
N SER A 375 -20.37 3.59 1.43
CA SER A 375 -20.53 2.42 0.55
C SER A 375 -19.87 1.16 1.13
N VAL A 376 -19.12 1.26 2.22
CA VAL A 376 -18.41 0.13 2.82
C VAL A 376 -19.38 -0.76 3.59
N ASP A 377 -19.47 -2.01 3.16
CA ASP A 377 -20.25 -3.06 3.81
C ASP A 377 -19.46 -4.35 4.01
N LEU A 378 -18.15 -4.34 3.64
CA LEU A 378 -17.28 -5.49 3.69
C LEU A 378 -15.93 -5.13 4.29
N LEU A 379 -15.50 -5.91 5.29
CA LEU A 379 -14.19 -5.83 5.92
C LEU A 379 -13.34 -7.02 5.48
N LEU A 380 -12.24 -6.74 4.79
CA LEU A 380 -11.31 -7.75 4.29
C LEU A 380 -10.19 -7.94 5.31
N GLN A 381 -10.14 -9.07 5.98
CA GLN A 381 -9.05 -9.40 6.90
C GLN A 381 -7.98 -10.21 6.20
N GLY A 382 -6.74 -9.72 6.26
CA GLY A 382 -5.54 -10.40 5.78
C GLY A 382 -4.51 -10.63 6.88
N LEU A 383 -3.24 -10.71 6.48
CA LEU A 383 -2.08 -10.95 7.34
C LEU A 383 -1.23 -9.68 7.55
N ILE A 384 -1.76 -8.51 7.20
CA ILE A 384 -1.05 -7.24 7.41
C ILE A 384 -1.15 -6.85 8.87
N GLU A 385 0.01 -6.79 9.55
CA GLU A 385 0.09 -6.44 10.96
C GLU A 385 0.15 -4.93 11.20
N ILE A 386 -0.45 -4.48 12.29
CA ILE A 386 -0.27 -3.11 12.76
C ILE A 386 1.19 -2.92 13.18
N PRO A 387 1.86 -1.84 12.74
CA PRO A 387 3.23 -1.55 13.15
C PRO A 387 3.40 -1.53 14.67
N ARG A 388 4.37 -2.24 15.19
CA ARG A 388 4.62 -2.31 16.65
C ARG A 388 4.87 -0.95 17.27
N SER A 389 5.47 -0.04 16.52
CA SER A 389 5.74 1.33 16.94
C SER A 389 4.47 2.16 17.19
N VAL A 390 3.32 1.73 16.64
CA VAL A 390 2.00 2.38 16.79
C VAL A 390 1.10 1.67 17.80
N LEU A 391 1.42 0.42 18.17
CA LEU A 391 0.62 -0.37 19.12
C LEU A 391 0.98 -0.10 20.58
N GLN A 392 2.28 0.16 20.87
CA GLN A 392 2.79 0.17 22.25
C GLN A 392 2.98 1.59 22.76
N VAL A 393 1.97 2.12 23.43
CA VAL A 393 2.08 3.36 24.18
C VAL A 393 1.99 3.06 25.67
N LYS A 394 3.11 3.19 26.39
CA LYS A 394 3.12 3.04 27.86
C LYS A 394 2.15 4.03 28.51
N GLY A 395 1.24 3.50 29.32
CA GLY A 395 0.28 4.32 30.08
C GLY A 395 -0.95 4.77 29.28
N CYS A 396 -1.15 4.28 28.05
CA CYS A 396 -2.38 4.48 27.32
C CYS A 396 -3.29 3.26 27.49
N GLU A 397 -4.38 3.41 28.20
CA GLU A 397 -5.47 2.43 28.23
C GLU A 397 -6.45 2.79 27.10
N SER A 398 -6.73 1.82 26.22
CA SER A 398 -7.71 2.01 25.18
C SER A 398 -9.12 1.72 25.73
N PRO A 399 -10.02 2.72 25.77
CA PRO A 399 -11.39 2.49 26.24
C PRO A 399 -12.21 1.63 25.26
N TYR A 400 -11.68 1.41 24.04
CA TYR A 400 -12.36 0.69 22.96
C TYR A 400 -11.92 -0.77 22.82
N MET A 401 -11.01 -1.24 23.67
CA MET A 401 -10.66 -2.66 23.73
C MET A 401 -11.77 -3.43 24.39
N SER A 402 -12.20 -4.55 23.77
CA SER A 402 -13.18 -5.44 24.40
C SER A 402 -12.67 -5.93 25.76
N THR A 403 -13.48 -5.77 26.78
CA THR A 403 -13.19 -6.29 28.12
C THR A 403 -13.42 -7.79 28.26
N ASN A 404 -13.94 -8.46 27.22
CA ASN A 404 -14.28 -9.89 27.26
C ASN A 404 -13.07 -10.84 27.22
N VAL A 405 -11.87 -10.32 26.99
CA VAL A 405 -10.61 -11.08 27.12
C VAL A 405 -10.06 -11.02 28.56
N ARG A 406 -10.86 -10.53 29.49
CA ARG A 406 -10.52 -10.59 30.92
C ARG A 406 -10.72 -11.98 31.41
N ASP A 407 -9.96 -12.74 31.71
CA ASP A 407 -9.89 -13.95 32.49
C ASP A 407 -9.26 -15.10 31.73
N LYS A 408 -8.02 -15.25 32.02
CA LYS A 408 -7.21 -16.47 32.13
C LYS A 408 -5.81 -16.43 31.52
N ILE A 409 -5.39 -15.31 30.91
CA ILE A 409 -3.98 -15.21 30.50
C ILE A 409 -3.36 -14.07 31.30
N THR A 410 -2.70 -14.43 32.41
CA THR A 410 -1.82 -13.49 33.11
C THR A 410 -0.74 -13.08 32.08
N GLY A 411 -0.47 -11.79 31.99
CA GLY A 411 0.41 -11.21 30.93
C GLY A 411 1.84 -11.79 30.82
N LYS A 412 2.18 -12.78 31.65
CA LYS A 412 3.41 -13.58 31.53
C LYS A 412 3.31 -14.71 30.50
N ASP A 413 2.12 -15.25 30.27
CA ASP A 413 1.95 -16.42 29.39
C ASP A 413 1.88 -16.03 27.91
N LEU A 414 1.43 -14.81 27.59
CA LEU A 414 1.44 -14.28 26.22
C LEU A 414 2.86 -13.99 25.70
N TYR A 415 3.76 -13.56 26.58
CA TYR A 415 5.16 -13.35 26.23
C TYR A 415 5.95 -14.65 26.12
N ALA A 416 5.60 -15.67 26.90
CA ALA A 416 6.27 -16.97 26.88
C ALA A 416 5.89 -17.82 25.65
N SER A 417 4.64 -17.76 25.18
CA SER A 417 4.18 -18.54 24.01
C SER A 417 4.74 -18.03 22.69
N ASN A 418 5.00 -16.71 22.57
CA ASN A 418 5.60 -16.14 21.36
C ASN A 418 7.13 -16.23 21.31
N LEU A 419 7.80 -16.55 22.44
CA LEU A 419 9.25 -16.70 22.48
C LEU A 419 9.72 -18.16 22.33
N ASN A 420 8.82 -19.14 22.46
CA ASN A 420 9.15 -20.58 22.45
C ASN A 420 8.65 -21.33 21.22
N SER A 421 8.19 -20.68 20.18
CA SER A 421 8.06 -21.34 18.89
C SER A 421 9.45 -21.40 18.27
N PRO A 422 10.10 -22.57 18.18
CA PRO A 422 11.33 -22.71 17.43
C PRO A 422 10.96 -22.52 15.96
N LEU A 423 11.27 -21.36 15.40
CA LEU A 423 11.49 -21.25 13.98
C LEU A 423 12.62 -22.23 13.66
N SER A 424 12.27 -23.42 13.22
CA SER A 424 13.20 -24.32 12.58
C SER A 424 13.75 -23.60 11.35
N ARG A 425 14.92 -23.00 11.51
CA ARG A 425 15.79 -22.67 10.40
C ARG A 425 16.20 -24.02 9.81
N GLN A 426 15.57 -24.44 8.75
CA GLN A 426 16.20 -25.34 7.82
C GLN A 426 17.23 -24.49 7.04
N ASP A 427 18.45 -24.55 7.52
CA ASP A 427 19.64 -24.31 6.71
C ASP A 427 19.70 -25.47 5.71
N ASP A 428 19.26 -25.22 4.49
CA ASP A 428 19.60 -26.04 3.35
C ASP A 428 21.11 -25.82 3.07
N GLY A 429 21.93 -26.53 3.80
CA GLY A 429 23.35 -26.71 3.52
C GLY A 429 23.49 -27.69 2.37
N ASP A 430 23.67 -27.20 1.15
CA ASP A 430 24.27 -27.96 0.05
C ASP A 430 25.68 -28.36 0.44
N SER A 431 25.82 -29.57 0.92
CA SER A 431 27.11 -30.28 0.94
C SER A 431 27.18 -31.19 -0.27
N ASP A 432 27.80 -30.63 -1.32
CA ASP A 432 28.37 -31.39 -2.44
C ASP A 432 29.54 -32.23 -1.92
N SER A 433 29.36 -33.52 -1.85
CA SER A 433 30.48 -34.45 -1.69
C SER A 433 30.40 -35.47 -2.82
N GLY A 434 31.24 -35.23 -3.84
CA GLY A 434 31.60 -36.23 -4.82
C GLY A 434 32.25 -37.47 -4.18
N ALA A 435 31.89 -38.61 -4.66
CA ALA A 435 32.69 -39.82 -4.60
C ALA A 435 32.50 -40.60 -5.90
N ASP A 436 33.57 -40.57 -6.67
CA ASP A 436 33.86 -41.59 -7.68
C ASP A 436 33.70 -43.01 -7.10
N THR A 437 33.15 -43.92 -7.84
CA THR A 437 33.78 -45.21 -8.20
C THR A 437 32.83 -46.13 -8.97
N MET A 438 33.33 -46.57 -10.10
CA MET A 438 32.98 -47.73 -10.97
C MET A 438 31.72 -47.60 -11.81
#